data_15b90f58a8a274208f6de981ca0e0122
#
_entry.id   15b90f58a8a274208f6de981ca0e0122
#
_cell.length_a   1.000
_cell.length_b   1.000
_cell.length_c   1.000
_cell.angle_alpha   90.00
_cell.angle_beta   90.00
_cell.angle_gamma   90.00
#
_symmetry.space_group_name_H-M   'P 1'
#
loop_
_entity.id
_entity.type
_entity.pdbx_description
1 polymer ?
#
loop_
_entity_poly.entity_id
_entity_poly.type
_entity_poly.pdbx_seq_one_letter_code
_entity_poly.pdbx_strand_id
1 'polypeptide(L)'
;VYATDIETNEIVYMNHKALKAYGLESIEDIKGRKCYEVLQKASVKRGMCNNSRLLPGAFEEWRYYNPVSDKYMIIKDTLIEGEGNRKYRLEIGIDISEELAQDKLIQKYRETEALVNEGLRVALAADTPDETISTLLGYIGKALSGERTYIFEKNIYGRDDNTYEWTAEGISPKKDNLQNLPPEVCANWYKCFEKGGNIVIQDIEEIKDSDPLQYDNLKRQGVHSIIAIPIYNEGNVVAFMGIGNPPLLTLKYALSILEIMGAFIISCIKRRNTIRKLENMSYKDALTNIGNRFAMSACVDNIDKKQSIGVVYCDVTGLKYVNDTMGHEAGDRLILNACACLTDVFGEDRVFRIGGDEFLVICTQIDENTLIKHITELKELMKERSVNMAAGVIWRENVITGFDEMLRESEERMYADKAQYYKEKGVERRKGRA
;
A
#
# COMPACT_ATOMS: atom_id res chain seq x y z
N VAL A 1 -33.05 -8.86 -42.76
CA VAL A 1 -34.21 -8.17 -43.37
C VAL A 1 -35.33 -9.16 -43.47
N TYR A 2 -36.54 -8.75 -43.09
CA TYR A 2 -37.75 -9.51 -43.32
C TYR A 2 -38.95 -8.58 -43.59
N ALA A 3 -40.00 -9.13 -44.16
CA ALA A 3 -41.26 -8.39 -44.37
C ALA A 3 -42.43 -9.18 -43.81
N THR A 4 -43.38 -8.43 -43.24
CA THR A 4 -44.64 -8.99 -42.69
C THR A 4 -45.84 -8.24 -43.26
N ASP A 5 -46.93 -8.95 -43.48
CA ASP A 5 -48.21 -8.32 -43.78
C ASP A 5 -48.68 -7.52 -42.55
N ILE A 6 -49.06 -6.25 -42.75
CA ILE A 6 -49.37 -5.33 -41.65
C ILE A 6 -50.67 -5.67 -40.92
N GLU A 7 -51.64 -6.28 -41.65
CA GLU A 7 -52.95 -6.65 -41.11
C GLU A 7 -52.88 -7.98 -40.36
N THR A 8 -52.29 -8.99 -41.02
CA THR A 8 -52.23 -10.35 -40.47
C THR A 8 -51.02 -10.60 -39.57
N ASN A 9 -49.97 -9.77 -39.65
CA ASN A 9 -48.66 -9.95 -39.01
C ASN A 9 -47.93 -11.23 -39.46
N GLU A 10 -48.30 -11.80 -40.61
CA GLU A 10 -47.66 -12.99 -41.16
C GLU A 10 -46.37 -12.63 -41.88
N ILE A 11 -45.33 -13.47 -41.71
CA ILE A 11 -44.05 -13.32 -42.39
C ILE A 11 -44.26 -13.70 -43.86
N VAL A 12 -43.96 -12.76 -44.76
CA VAL A 12 -44.08 -12.96 -46.22
C VAL A 12 -42.74 -13.10 -46.91
N TYR A 13 -41.70 -12.54 -46.28
CA TYR A 13 -40.33 -12.59 -46.76
C TYR A 13 -39.33 -12.58 -45.60
N MET A 14 -38.23 -13.32 -45.77
CA MET A 14 -37.06 -13.26 -44.87
C MET A 14 -35.80 -13.59 -45.69
N ASN A 15 -34.76 -12.77 -45.57
CA ASN A 15 -33.52 -13.04 -46.27
C ASN A 15 -32.68 -14.12 -45.54
N HIS A 16 -31.76 -14.75 -46.25
CA HIS A 16 -30.95 -15.87 -45.72
C HIS A 16 -30.21 -15.53 -44.41
N LYS A 17 -29.68 -14.31 -44.28
CA LYS A 17 -29.00 -13.88 -43.06
C LYS A 17 -29.94 -13.83 -41.83
N ALA A 18 -31.18 -13.41 -42.04
CA ALA A 18 -32.21 -13.42 -41.01
C ALA A 18 -32.66 -14.84 -40.65
N LEU A 19 -32.92 -15.69 -41.65
CA LEU A 19 -33.23 -17.11 -41.43
C LEU A 19 -32.16 -17.77 -40.55
N LYS A 20 -30.90 -17.64 -40.91
CA LYS A 20 -29.78 -18.19 -40.15
C LYS A 20 -29.69 -17.65 -38.71
N ALA A 21 -29.97 -16.36 -38.50
CA ALA A 21 -29.95 -15.73 -37.17
C ALA A 21 -31.00 -16.29 -36.22
N TYR A 22 -32.10 -16.84 -36.75
CA TYR A 22 -33.17 -17.48 -35.98
C TYR A 22 -33.14 -19.03 -36.05
N GLY A 23 -32.07 -19.61 -36.61
CA GLY A 23 -31.89 -21.06 -36.70
C GLY A 23 -32.87 -21.74 -37.69
N LEU A 24 -33.27 -21.02 -38.76
CA LEU A 24 -34.23 -21.47 -39.76
C LEU A 24 -33.50 -21.80 -41.06
N GLU A 25 -33.95 -22.84 -41.77
CA GLU A 25 -33.33 -23.29 -43.02
C GLU A 25 -33.99 -22.64 -44.25
N SER A 26 -35.29 -22.48 -44.22
CA SER A 26 -36.08 -21.98 -45.37
C SER A 26 -37.20 -21.03 -44.93
N ILE A 27 -37.59 -20.12 -45.83
CA ILE A 27 -38.80 -19.28 -45.65
C ILE A 27 -40.06 -20.11 -45.62
N GLU A 28 -40.11 -21.25 -46.29
CA GLU A 28 -41.24 -22.11 -46.30
C GLU A 28 -41.63 -22.69 -44.94
N ASP A 29 -40.66 -22.80 -44.03
CA ASP A 29 -40.85 -23.28 -42.65
C ASP A 29 -41.68 -22.30 -41.80
N ILE A 30 -41.70 -21.02 -42.20
CA ILE A 30 -42.29 -19.93 -41.41
C ILE A 30 -43.28 -19.06 -42.18
N LYS A 31 -43.44 -19.26 -43.47
CA LYS A 31 -44.33 -18.50 -44.31
C LYS A 31 -45.77 -18.62 -43.80
N GLY A 32 -46.45 -17.48 -43.64
CA GLY A 32 -47.78 -17.41 -43.04
C GLY A 32 -47.86 -17.55 -41.54
N ARG A 33 -46.75 -17.79 -40.85
CA ARG A 33 -46.68 -17.73 -39.38
C ARG A 33 -46.53 -16.28 -38.90
N LYS A 34 -47.02 -16.01 -37.68
CA LYS A 34 -46.98 -14.66 -37.10
C LYS A 34 -45.57 -14.28 -36.70
N CYS A 35 -45.13 -13.05 -37.00
CA CYS A 35 -43.78 -12.56 -36.70
C CYS A 35 -43.44 -12.63 -35.20
N TYR A 36 -44.38 -12.34 -34.32
CA TYR A 36 -44.17 -12.41 -32.88
C TYR A 36 -44.00 -13.86 -32.35
N GLU A 37 -44.59 -14.86 -33.02
CA GLU A 37 -44.39 -16.28 -32.67
C GLU A 37 -42.99 -16.75 -33.05
N VAL A 38 -42.55 -16.40 -34.27
CA VAL A 38 -41.27 -16.85 -34.83
C VAL A 38 -40.09 -16.08 -34.22
N LEU A 39 -40.15 -14.75 -34.22
CA LEU A 39 -39.01 -13.89 -33.92
C LEU A 39 -38.89 -13.53 -32.43
N GLN A 40 -40.00 -13.69 -31.66
CA GLN A 40 -40.04 -13.32 -30.24
C GLN A 40 -40.49 -14.47 -29.34
N LYS A 41 -40.87 -15.64 -29.92
CA LYS A 41 -41.48 -16.78 -29.21
C LYS A 41 -42.64 -16.37 -28.29
N ALA A 42 -43.44 -15.41 -28.74
CA ALA A 42 -44.59 -14.88 -28.02
C ALA A 42 -45.92 -15.39 -28.61
N SER A 43 -46.88 -15.67 -27.75
CA SER A 43 -48.23 -16.13 -28.17
C SER A 43 -49.17 -15.00 -28.60
N VAL A 44 -48.80 -13.76 -28.27
CA VAL A 44 -49.58 -12.56 -28.59
C VAL A 44 -48.66 -11.43 -29.06
N LYS A 45 -49.24 -10.54 -29.91
CA LYS A 45 -48.56 -9.33 -30.36
C LYS A 45 -48.17 -8.45 -29.16
N ARG A 46 -46.90 -8.09 -29.04
CA ARG A 46 -46.42 -7.21 -27.97
C ARG A 46 -46.83 -5.75 -28.19
N GLY A 47 -47.05 -5.00 -27.10
CA GLY A 47 -47.42 -3.59 -27.13
C GLY A 47 -46.43 -2.65 -27.79
N MET A 48 -45.17 -3.10 -27.99
CA MET A 48 -44.10 -2.34 -28.67
C MET A 48 -44.15 -2.44 -30.20
N CYS A 49 -45.12 -3.16 -30.79
CA CYS A 49 -45.28 -3.25 -32.24
C CYS A 49 -45.74 -1.90 -32.80
N ASN A 50 -44.95 -1.33 -33.71
CA ASN A 50 -45.14 0.01 -34.27
C ASN A 50 -45.94 0.04 -35.60
N ASN A 51 -46.54 -1.08 -36.01
CA ASN A 51 -47.27 -1.19 -37.27
C ASN A 51 -48.27 -0.04 -37.54
N SER A 52 -48.93 0.49 -36.49
CA SER A 52 -49.90 1.58 -36.60
C SER A 52 -49.30 2.96 -36.83
N ARG A 53 -48.00 3.10 -36.70
CA ARG A 53 -47.29 4.40 -36.84
C ARG A 53 -46.45 4.47 -38.11
N LEU A 54 -46.25 3.35 -38.79
CA LEU A 54 -45.41 3.30 -39.98
C LEU A 54 -46.06 4.05 -41.16
N LEU A 55 -45.23 4.85 -41.84
CA LEU A 55 -45.61 5.60 -43.05
C LEU A 55 -44.79 5.13 -44.24
N PRO A 56 -45.38 5.11 -45.46
CA PRO A 56 -44.64 4.80 -46.67
C PRO A 56 -43.47 5.75 -46.91
N GLY A 57 -42.28 5.19 -47.18
CA GLY A 57 -41.08 5.95 -47.47
C GLY A 57 -40.38 6.60 -46.28
N ALA A 58 -40.94 6.49 -45.05
CA ALA A 58 -40.31 6.92 -43.82
C ALA A 58 -39.82 5.70 -43.02
N PHE A 59 -38.62 5.79 -42.46
CA PHE A 59 -38.11 4.76 -41.57
C PHE A 59 -38.28 5.19 -40.11
N GLU A 60 -38.89 4.31 -39.29
CA GLU A 60 -38.80 4.38 -37.83
C GLU A 60 -37.62 3.58 -37.37
N GLU A 61 -36.76 4.18 -36.53
CA GLU A 61 -35.59 3.52 -35.95
C GLU A 61 -35.76 3.35 -34.42
N TRP A 62 -35.47 2.17 -33.92
CA TRP A 62 -35.49 1.88 -32.48
C TRP A 62 -34.51 0.79 -32.11
N ARG A 63 -34.13 0.75 -30.85
CA ARG A 63 -33.18 -0.24 -30.31
C ARG A 63 -33.92 -1.31 -29.54
N TYR A 64 -33.55 -2.55 -29.75
CA TYR A 64 -34.22 -3.71 -29.17
C TYR A 64 -33.20 -4.79 -28.78
N TYR A 65 -33.32 -5.30 -27.55
CA TYR A 65 -32.66 -6.54 -27.17
C TYR A 65 -33.55 -7.72 -27.51
N ASN A 66 -33.08 -8.58 -28.38
CA ASN A 66 -33.81 -9.78 -28.79
C ASN A 66 -33.38 -10.97 -27.93
N PRO A 67 -34.22 -11.44 -27.00
CA PRO A 67 -33.88 -12.55 -26.10
C PRO A 67 -33.82 -13.92 -26.81
N VAL A 68 -34.33 -14.04 -28.04
CA VAL A 68 -34.27 -15.30 -28.81
C VAL A 68 -32.92 -15.49 -29.47
N SER A 69 -32.34 -14.43 -30.00
CA SER A 69 -31.02 -14.44 -30.61
C SER A 69 -29.90 -13.97 -29.65
N ASP A 70 -30.25 -13.52 -28.44
CA ASP A 70 -29.34 -12.93 -27.45
C ASP A 70 -28.51 -11.77 -28.03
N LYS A 71 -29.21 -10.86 -28.76
CA LYS A 71 -28.57 -9.77 -29.52
C LYS A 71 -29.21 -8.42 -29.27
N TYR A 72 -28.38 -7.38 -29.19
CA TYR A 72 -28.85 -6.00 -29.30
C TYR A 72 -28.93 -5.59 -30.76
N MET A 73 -30.07 -5.09 -31.14
CA MET A 73 -30.39 -4.76 -32.53
C MET A 73 -30.82 -3.31 -32.67
N ILE A 74 -30.34 -2.64 -33.71
CA ILE A 74 -31.05 -1.47 -34.26
C ILE A 74 -32.04 -2.01 -35.29
N ILE A 75 -33.30 -1.69 -35.09
CA ILE A 75 -34.39 -2.04 -35.97
C ILE A 75 -34.80 -0.80 -36.77
N LYS A 76 -34.88 -0.93 -38.08
CA LYS A 76 -35.40 0.11 -38.97
C LYS A 76 -36.60 -0.45 -39.69
N ASP A 77 -37.75 0.15 -39.44
CA ASP A 77 -39.02 -0.26 -39.98
C ASP A 77 -39.56 0.76 -40.98
N THR A 78 -40.12 0.31 -42.04
CA THR A 78 -40.88 1.14 -42.99
C THR A 78 -42.09 0.39 -43.57
N LEU A 79 -43.06 1.13 -44.08
CA LEU A 79 -44.20 0.59 -44.80
C LEU A 79 -43.90 0.57 -46.30
N ILE A 80 -44.14 -0.59 -46.92
CA ILE A 80 -44.06 -0.76 -48.38
C ILE A 80 -45.39 -1.23 -48.92
N GLU A 81 -45.68 -0.83 -50.14
CA GLU A 81 -46.92 -1.26 -50.88
C GLU A 81 -46.54 -2.34 -51.88
N GLY A 82 -47.35 -3.39 -51.93
CA GLY A 82 -47.19 -4.50 -52.85
C GLY A 82 -48.44 -4.65 -53.82
N GLU A 83 -48.49 -5.75 -54.54
CA GLU A 83 -49.57 -6.03 -55.47
C GLU A 83 -50.93 -6.06 -54.78
N GLY A 84 -51.94 -5.47 -55.43
CA GLY A 84 -53.30 -5.45 -54.91
C GLY A 84 -53.57 -4.51 -53.77
N ASN A 85 -52.75 -3.44 -53.64
CA ASN A 85 -52.82 -2.41 -52.59
C ASN A 85 -52.56 -2.95 -51.14
N ARG A 86 -51.92 -4.13 -51.03
CA ARG A 86 -51.53 -4.72 -49.74
C ARG A 86 -50.35 -3.98 -49.17
N LYS A 87 -50.33 -3.77 -47.85
CA LYS A 87 -49.26 -3.07 -47.12
C LYS A 87 -48.46 -4.06 -46.33
N TYR A 88 -47.16 -3.90 -46.44
CA TYR A 88 -46.19 -4.72 -45.72
C TYR A 88 -45.26 -3.85 -44.87
N ARG A 89 -44.92 -4.32 -43.68
CA ARG A 89 -43.82 -3.78 -42.91
C ARG A 89 -42.54 -4.43 -43.38
N LEU A 90 -41.59 -3.63 -43.84
CA LEU A 90 -40.23 -4.05 -44.10
C LEU A 90 -39.39 -3.70 -42.87
N GLU A 91 -38.73 -4.69 -42.27
CA GLU A 91 -37.85 -4.50 -41.13
C GLU A 91 -36.42 -4.89 -41.49
N ILE A 92 -35.47 -3.99 -41.12
CA ILE A 92 -34.04 -4.18 -41.24
C ILE A 92 -33.46 -4.24 -39.79
N GLY A 93 -33.01 -5.40 -39.37
CA GLY A 93 -32.29 -5.54 -38.10
C GLY A 93 -30.78 -5.49 -38.32
N ILE A 94 -30.12 -4.65 -37.58
CA ILE A 94 -28.65 -4.49 -37.53
C ILE A 94 -28.18 -4.92 -36.15
N ASP A 95 -27.34 -5.95 -36.10
CA ASP A 95 -26.73 -6.41 -34.85
C ASP A 95 -25.64 -5.40 -34.41
N ILE A 96 -25.81 -4.84 -33.22
CA ILE A 96 -24.91 -3.88 -32.60
C ILE A 96 -24.31 -4.40 -31.29
N SER A 97 -24.41 -5.71 -31.03
CA SER A 97 -23.97 -6.30 -29.76
C SER A 97 -22.48 -6.10 -29.54
N GLU A 98 -21.66 -6.28 -30.58
CA GLU A 98 -20.21 -6.09 -30.52
C GLU A 98 -19.81 -4.62 -30.31
N GLU A 99 -20.48 -3.70 -31.05
CA GLU A 99 -20.29 -2.26 -30.95
C GLU A 99 -20.60 -1.76 -29.53
N LEU A 100 -21.76 -2.17 -28.97
CA LEU A 100 -22.11 -1.83 -27.57
C LEU A 100 -21.17 -2.41 -26.53
N ALA A 101 -20.62 -3.61 -26.77
CA ALA A 101 -19.65 -4.20 -25.89
C ALA A 101 -18.32 -3.43 -25.93
N GLN A 102 -17.88 -2.99 -27.13
CA GLN A 102 -16.71 -2.15 -27.30
C GLN A 102 -16.89 -0.77 -26.64
N ASP A 103 -18.03 -0.11 -26.87
CA ASP A 103 -18.33 1.18 -26.25
C ASP A 103 -18.31 1.13 -24.72
N LYS A 104 -18.94 0.09 -24.14
CA LYS A 104 -18.89 -0.14 -22.68
C LYS A 104 -17.45 -0.32 -22.17
N LEU A 105 -16.63 -1.06 -22.90
CA LEU A 105 -15.25 -1.27 -22.55
C LEU A 105 -14.45 0.06 -22.60
N ILE A 106 -14.60 0.84 -23.67
CA ILE A 106 -13.96 2.15 -23.84
C ILE A 106 -14.38 3.09 -22.71
N GLN A 107 -15.66 3.12 -22.38
CA GLN A 107 -16.15 3.96 -21.28
C GLN A 107 -15.53 3.56 -19.95
N LYS A 108 -15.44 2.25 -19.68
CA LYS A 108 -14.80 1.75 -18.46
C LYS A 108 -13.32 2.11 -18.41
N TYR A 109 -12.59 2.05 -19.53
CA TYR A 109 -11.21 2.52 -19.61
C TYR A 109 -11.08 4.01 -19.26
N ARG A 110 -11.94 4.87 -19.81
CA ARG A 110 -11.92 6.31 -19.52
C ARG A 110 -12.21 6.62 -18.05
N GLU A 111 -13.17 5.94 -17.45
CA GLU A 111 -13.49 6.08 -16.03
C GLU A 111 -12.31 5.66 -15.15
N THR A 112 -11.66 4.55 -15.51
CA THR A 112 -10.47 4.04 -14.79
C THR A 112 -9.29 5.01 -14.93
N GLU A 113 -9.03 5.51 -16.13
CA GLU A 113 -7.98 6.51 -16.41
C GLU A 113 -8.21 7.80 -15.60
N ALA A 114 -9.44 8.30 -15.55
CA ALA A 114 -9.80 9.48 -14.78
C ALA A 114 -9.54 9.29 -13.29
N LEU A 115 -9.89 8.13 -12.72
CA LEU A 115 -9.62 7.80 -11.32
C LEU A 115 -8.11 7.70 -11.04
N VAL A 116 -7.34 7.09 -11.92
CA VAL A 116 -5.87 6.98 -11.79
C VAL A 116 -5.23 8.37 -11.83
N ASN A 117 -5.63 9.22 -12.78
CA ASN A 117 -5.10 10.58 -12.91
C ASN A 117 -5.47 11.44 -11.70
N GLU A 118 -6.69 11.32 -11.18
CA GLU A 118 -7.10 12.00 -9.96
C GLU A 118 -6.31 11.50 -8.75
N GLY A 119 -6.11 10.19 -8.64
CA GLY A 119 -5.27 9.60 -7.60
C GLY A 119 -3.83 10.12 -7.62
N LEU A 120 -3.22 10.22 -8.79
CA LEU A 120 -1.88 10.80 -8.95
C LEU A 120 -1.85 12.28 -8.54
N ARG A 121 -2.85 13.06 -8.95
CA ARG A 121 -2.96 14.48 -8.59
C ARG A 121 -3.07 14.70 -7.09
N VAL A 122 -3.92 13.93 -6.42
CA VAL A 122 -4.11 14.01 -4.95
C VAL A 122 -2.86 13.52 -4.22
N ALA A 123 -2.27 12.43 -4.68
CA ALA A 123 -1.07 11.86 -4.10
C ALA A 123 0.14 12.79 -4.18
N LEU A 124 0.28 13.54 -5.29
CA LEU A 124 1.35 14.54 -5.45
C LEU A 124 1.19 15.74 -4.51
N ALA A 125 -0.01 15.99 -4.00
CA ALA A 125 -0.28 17.04 -3.02
C ALA A 125 -0.10 16.59 -1.56
N ALA A 126 0.18 15.31 -1.32
CA ALA A 126 0.40 14.79 0.03
C ALA A 126 1.77 15.24 0.58
N ASP A 127 1.82 15.53 1.87
CA ASP A 127 3.00 16.06 2.54
C ASP A 127 4.09 14.99 2.71
N THR A 128 3.69 13.74 2.92
CA THR A 128 4.61 12.63 3.21
C THR A 128 4.54 11.54 2.15
N PRO A 129 5.66 10.81 1.90
CA PRO A 129 5.64 9.64 1.02
C PRO A 129 4.70 8.53 1.49
N ASP A 130 4.51 8.36 2.79
CA ASP A 130 3.61 7.35 3.37
C ASP A 130 2.14 7.66 3.06
N GLU A 131 1.72 8.92 3.16
CA GLU A 131 0.39 9.39 2.73
C GLU A 131 0.19 9.25 1.22
N THR A 132 1.22 9.60 0.43
CA THR A 132 1.22 9.43 -1.02
C THR A 132 0.93 7.98 -1.39
N ILE A 133 1.66 7.01 -0.82
CA ILE A 133 1.49 5.57 -1.09
C ILE A 133 0.10 5.09 -0.68
N SER A 134 -0.35 5.44 0.53
CA SER A 134 -1.66 5.04 1.04
C SER A 134 -2.81 5.58 0.18
N THR A 135 -2.70 6.83 -0.26
CA THR A 135 -3.67 7.47 -1.16
C THR A 135 -3.73 6.75 -2.51
N LEU A 136 -2.57 6.45 -3.11
CA LEU A 136 -2.49 5.75 -4.39
C LEU A 136 -3.10 4.35 -4.32
N LEU A 137 -2.82 3.58 -3.26
CA LEU A 137 -3.42 2.26 -3.07
C LEU A 137 -4.95 2.33 -3.04
N GLY A 138 -5.52 3.36 -2.39
CA GLY A 138 -6.96 3.57 -2.36
C GLY A 138 -7.55 3.87 -3.74
N TYR A 139 -6.89 4.70 -4.53
CA TYR A 139 -7.33 5.00 -5.91
C TYR A 139 -7.20 3.79 -6.83
N ILE A 140 -6.11 3.01 -6.72
CA ILE A 140 -5.92 1.76 -7.46
C ILE A 140 -7.05 0.76 -7.14
N GLY A 141 -7.31 0.55 -5.85
CA GLY A 141 -8.36 -0.37 -5.41
C GLY A 141 -9.74 0.01 -5.96
N LYS A 142 -10.11 1.29 -5.89
CA LYS A 142 -11.36 1.82 -6.44
C LYS A 142 -11.41 1.72 -7.97
N ALA A 143 -10.35 2.12 -8.67
CA ALA A 143 -10.29 2.11 -10.13
C ALA A 143 -10.41 0.70 -10.70
N LEU A 144 -9.79 -0.28 -10.03
CA LEU A 144 -9.81 -1.67 -10.42
C LEU A 144 -10.94 -2.49 -9.76
N SER A 145 -11.76 -1.84 -8.92
CA SER A 145 -12.87 -2.47 -8.21
C SER A 145 -12.44 -3.73 -7.42
N GLY A 146 -11.22 -3.70 -6.85
CA GLY A 146 -10.73 -4.78 -6.01
C GLY A 146 -11.14 -4.61 -4.55
N GLU A 147 -11.03 -5.67 -3.78
CA GLU A 147 -11.36 -5.65 -2.35
C GLU A 147 -10.22 -5.14 -1.49
N ARG A 148 -8.97 -5.42 -1.88
CA ARG A 148 -7.74 -4.97 -1.20
C ARG A 148 -6.66 -4.62 -2.19
N THR A 149 -5.90 -3.58 -1.87
CA THR A 149 -4.59 -3.32 -2.48
C THR A 149 -3.55 -3.26 -1.38
N TYR A 150 -2.36 -3.78 -1.64
CA TYR A 150 -1.33 -3.92 -0.63
C TYR A 150 0.08 -3.85 -1.22
N ILE A 151 1.03 -3.54 -0.33
CA ILE A 151 2.47 -3.61 -0.63
C ILE A 151 3.12 -4.49 0.44
N PHE A 152 3.89 -5.47 -0.01
CA PHE A 152 4.78 -6.25 0.83
C PHE A 152 6.23 -5.84 0.59
N GLU A 153 6.96 -5.57 1.66
CA GLU A 153 8.38 -5.24 1.63
C GLU A 153 9.17 -6.26 2.45
N LYS A 154 10.41 -6.55 2.03
CA LYS A 154 11.30 -7.39 2.82
C LYS A 154 11.83 -6.62 4.03
N ASN A 155 11.67 -7.20 5.22
CA ASN A 155 12.27 -6.71 6.44
C ASN A 155 13.76 -7.09 6.55
N ILE A 156 14.42 -6.65 7.61
CA ILE A 156 15.87 -6.90 7.88
C ILE A 156 16.22 -8.39 8.01
N TYR A 157 15.23 -9.26 8.25
CA TYR A 157 15.39 -10.71 8.36
C TYR A 157 15.09 -11.44 7.04
N GLY A 158 14.85 -10.69 5.94
CA GLY A 158 14.50 -11.24 4.63
C GLY A 158 13.10 -11.84 4.56
N ARG A 159 12.22 -11.51 5.50
CA ARG A 159 10.81 -11.92 5.55
C ARG A 159 9.92 -10.81 5.01
N ASP A 160 8.73 -11.17 4.54
CA ASP A 160 7.81 -10.23 3.95
C ASP A 160 6.85 -9.63 4.99
N ASP A 161 6.76 -8.30 5.03
CA ASP A 161 5.82 -7.53 5.84
C ASP A 161 4.83 -6.80 4.94
N ASN A 162 3.53 -6.90 5.23
CA ASN A 162 2.53 -6.04 4.62
C ASN A 162 2.68 -4.62 5.18
N THR A 163 3.38 -3.75 4.45
CA THR A 163 3.70 -2.39 4.92
C THR A 163 2.58 -1.40 4.66
N TYR A 164 1.83 -1.58 3.57
CA TYR A 164 0.68 -0.75 3.22
C TYR A 164 -0.49 -1.60 2.77
N GLU A 165 -1.68 -1.26 3.22
CA GLU A 165 -2.93 -1.90 2.81
C GLU A 165 -4.04 -0.86 2.69
N TRP A 166 -4.84 -0.97 1.64
CA TRP A 166 -6.16 -0.35 1.54
C TRP A 166 -7.20 -1.46 1.37
N THR A 167 -8.38 -1.26 1.96
CA THR A 167 -9.52 -2.18 1.86
C THR A 167 -10.77 -1.44 1.40
N ALA A 168 -11.58 -2.12 0.59
CA ALA A 168 -12.91 -1.63 0.23
C ALA A 168 -13.85 -1.62 1.45
N GLU A 169 -14.94 -0.88 1.35
CA GLU A 169 -15.97 -0.84 2.40
C GLU A 169 -16.51 -2.24 2.71
N GLY A 170 -16.59 -2.57 3.99
CA GLY A 170 -17.02 -3.90 4.46
C GLY A 170 -15.94 -4.98 4.45
N ILE A 171 -14.74 -4.72 3.95
CA ILE A 171 -13.62 -5.66 3.94
C ILE A 171 -12.71 -5.39 5.14
N SER A 172 -12.49 -6.43 5.95
CA SER A 172 -11.61 -6.33 7.12
C SER A 172 -10.14 -6.27 6.72
N PRO A 173 -9.34 -5.33 7.26
CA PRO A 173 -7.91 -5.27 7.00
C PRO A 173 -7.19 -6.52 7.54
N LYS A 174 -6.07 -6.88 6.90
CA LYS A 174 -5.23 -8.02 7.25
C LYS A 174 -3.77 -7.64 7.50
N LYS A 175 -3.43 -6.35 7.34
CA LYS A 175 -2.07 -5.84 7.47
C LYS A 175 -1.36 -6.36 8.72
N ASP A 176 -1.99 -6.26 9.90
CA ASP A 176 -1.37 -6.64 11.17
C ASP A 176 -1.15 -8.16 11.30
N ASN A 177 -1.95 -8.96 10.59
CA ASN A 177 -1.84 -10.42 10.58
C ASN A 177 -0.85 -10.94 9.52
N LEU A 178 -0.37 -10.07 8.63
CA LEU A 178 0.50 -10.39 7.50
C LEU A 178 1.88 -9.74 7.69
N GLN A 179 2.42 -9.89 8.89
CA GLN A 179 3.76 -9.44 9.26
C GLN A 179 4.69 -10.63 9.41
N ASN A 180 5.95 -10.43 9.06
CA ASN A 180 7.03 -11.40 9.27
C ASN A 180 6.77 -12.76 8.60
N LEU A 181 6.17 -12.72 7.39
CA LEU A 181 5.84 -13.93 6.63
C LEU A 181 7.11 -14.72 6.28
N PRO A 182 7.10 -16.06 6.48
CA PRO A 182 8.23 -16.88 6.09
C PRO A 182 8.51 -16.80 4.58
N PRO A 183 9.80 -16.79 4.15
CA PRO A 183 10.16 -16.68 2.74
C PRO A 183 9.55 -17.79 1.85
N GLU A 184 9.26 -18.94 2.43
CA GLU A 184 8.68 -20.10 1.74
C GLU A 184 7.28 -19.80 1.18
N VAL A 185 6.51 -18.94 1.85
CA VAL A 185 5.14 -18.58 1.43
C VAL A 185 5.12 -17.91 0.06
N CYS A 186 6.04 -16.98 -0.16
CA CYS A 186 6.12 -16.22 -1.43
C CYS A 186 7.24 -16.71 -2.37
N ALA A 187 7.88 -17.84 -2.07
CA ALA A 187 9.05 -18.30 -2.81
C ALA A 187 8.82 -18.48 -4.33
N ASN A 188 7.67 -19.03 -4.72
CA ASN A 188 7.33 -19.23 -6.12
C ASN A 188 7.02 -17.89 -6.83
N TRP A 189 6.48 -16.93 -6.11
CA TRP A 189 6.25 -15.57 -6.63
C TRP A 189 7.57 -14.87 -6.90
N TYR A 190 8.51 -14.90 -5.95
CA TYR A 190 9.84 -14.32 -6.16
C TYR A 190 10.57 -14.95 -7.33
N LYS A 191 10.51 -16.28 -7.52
CA LYS A 191 11.06 -16.95 -8.72
C LYS A 191 10.45 -16.44 -10.04
N CYS A 192 9.16 -16.09 -10.03
CA CYS A 192 8.49 -15.49 -11.18
C CYS A 192 8.98 -14.04 -11.39
N PHE A 193 9.00 -13.26 -10.33
CA PHE A 193 9.43 -11.86 -10.34
C PHE A 193 10.89 -11.70 -10.80
N GLU A 194 11.80 -12.55 -10.35
CA GLU A 194 13.22 -12.55 -10.77
C GLU A 194 13.40 -12.80 -12.27
N LYS A 195 12.44 -13.45 -12.91
CA LYS A 195 12.40 -13.66 -14.36
C LYS A 195 11.67 -12.53 -15.10
N GLY A 196 11.28 -11.46 -14.42
CA GLY A 196 10.54 -10.34 -14.99
C GLY A 196 9.04 -10.63 -15.18
N GLY A 197 8.50 -11.70 -14.56
CA GLY A 197 7.08 -12.06 -14.65
C GLY A 197 6.23 -11.35 -13.60
N ASN A 198 4.92 -11.38 -13.83
CA ASN A 198 3.89 -10.92 -12.90
C ASN A 198 3.05 -12.12 -12.45
N ILE A 199 2.42 -12.01 -11.29
CA ILE A 199 1.47 -13.01 -10.80
C ILE A 199 0.05 -12.58 -11.20
N VAL A 200 -0.63 -13.46 -11.92
CA VAL A 200 -2.05 -13.30 -12.28
C VAL A 200 -2.75 -14.62 -12.04
N ILE A 201 -3.55 -14.68 -10.99
CA ILE A 201 -4.33 -15.87 -10.61
C ILE A 201 -5.80 -15.47 -10.71
N GLN A 202 -6.51 -16.07 -11.66
CA GLN A 202 -7.94 -15.79 -11.88
C GLN A 202 -8.83 -16.52 -10.88
N ASP A 203 -8.42 -17.73 -10.49
CA ASP A 203 -9.04 -18.53 -9.44
C ASP A 203 -7.94 -19.21 -8.63
N ILE A 204 -7.90 -19.01 -7.31
CA ILE A 204 -6.88 -19.62 -6.45
C ILE A 204 -6.95 -21.14 -6.46
N GLU A 205 -8.05 -21.78 -6.84
CA GLU A 205 -8.13 -23.24 -6.95
C GLU A 205 -7.16 -23.79 -8.02
N GLU A 206 -6.72 -22.96 -8.98
CA GLU A 206 -5.71 -23.33 -10.00
C GLU A 206 -4.32 -23.63 -9.39
N ILE A 207 -4.00 -23.00 -8.25
CA ILE A 207 -2.69 -23.15 -7.60
C ILE A 207 -2.68 -24.16 -6.44
N LYS A 208 -3.81 -24.79 -6.13
CA LYS A 208 -3.98 -25.66 -4.97
C LYS A 208 -2.95 -26.80 -4.90
N ASP A 209 -2.67 -27.43 -6.03
CA ASP A 209 -1.74 -28.56 -6.10
C ASP A 209 -0.30 -28.12 -6.39
N SER A 210 -0.12 -27.00 -7.11
CA SER A 210 1.19 -26.49 -7.52
C SER A 210 1.87 -25.62 -6.47
N ASP A 211 1.09 -24.90 -5.63
CA ASP A 211 1.57 -24.03 -4.55
C ASP A 211 0.62 -24.06 -3.34
N PRO A 212 0.55 -25.21 -2.62
CA PRO A 212 -0.40 -25.37 -1.52
C PRO A 212 -0.19 -24.38 -0.37
N LEU A 213 1.05 -23.96 -0.10
CA LEU A 213 1.33 -22.98 0.97
C LEU A 213 0.69 -21.63 0.63
N GLN A 214 0.86 -21.16 -0.61
CA GLN A 214 0.29 -19.90 -1.06
C GLN A 214 -1.24 -20.00 -1.21
N TYR A 215 -1.76 -21.13 -1.69
CA TYR A 215 -3.19 -21.40 -1.71
C TYR A 215 -3.83 -21.26 -0.33
N ASP A 216 -3.28 -21.91 0.69
CA ASP A 216 -3.78 -21.86 2.06
C ASP A 216 -3.67 -20.44 2.65
N ASN A 217 -2.59 -19.72 2.32
CA ASN A 217 -2.40 -18.34 2.74
C ASN A 217 -3.47 -17.42 2.13
N LEU A 218 -3.70 -17.50 0.84
CA LEU A 218 -4.70 -16.67 0.14
C LEU A 218 -6.12 -17.03 0.57
N LYS A 219 -6.44 -18.31 0.70
CA LYS A 219 -7.75 -18.80 1.11
C LYS A 219 -8.15 -18.31 2.50
N ARG A 220 -7.21 -18.33 3.47
CA ARG A 220 -7.42 -17.80 4.83
C ARG A 220 -7.70 -16.30 4.84
N GLN A 221 -7.23 -15.57 3.84
CA GLN A 221 -7.47 -14.14 3.69
C GLN A 221 -8.79 -13.84 2.95
N GLY A 222 -9.50 -14.84 2.42
CA GLY A 222 -10.69 -14.68 1.59
C GLY A 222 -10.38 -14.19 0.17
N VAL A 223 -9.16 -14.44 -0.31
CA VAL A 223 -8.75 -14.10 -1.68
C VAL A 223 -9.18 -15.23 -2.61
N HIS A 224 -9.88 -14.89 -3.68
CA HIS A 224 -10.32 -15.81 -4.74
C HIS A 224 -9.54 -15.60 -6.04
N SER A 225 -9.17 -14.35 -6.31
CA SER A 225 -8.36 -13.96 -7.46
C SER A 225 -7.34 -12.89 -7.04
N ILE A 226 -6.21 -12.81 -7.74
CA ILE A 226 -5.15 -11.90 -7.35
C ILE A 226 -4.27 -11.51 -8.55
N ILE A 227 -3.84 -10.25 -8.56
CA ILE A 227 -2.73 -9.78 -9.39
C ILE A 227 -1.66 -9.23 -8.46
N ALA A 228 -0.41 -9.63 -8.68
CA ALA A 228 0.72 -9.02 -8.01
C ALA A 228 1.86 -8.74 -8.99
N ILE A 229 2.48 -7.59 -8.83
CA ILE A 229 3.63 -7.14 -9.61
C ILE A 229 4.83 -6.89 -8.72
N PRO A 230 6.05 -7.17 -9.20
CA PRO A 230 7.26 -6.89 -8.45
C PRO A 230 7.60 -5.41 -8.43
N ILE A 231 8.27 -5.00 -7.37
CA ILE A 231 8.90 -3.70 -7.20
C ILE A 231 10.42 -3.90 -7.21
N TYR A 232 11.09 -3.33 -8.21
CA TYR A 232 12.53 -3.47 -8.37
C TYR A 232 13.29 -2.26 -7.83
N ASN A 233 14.41 -2.52 -7.17
CA ASN A 233 15.42 -1.51 -6.88
C ASN A 233 16.79 -2.02 -7.36
N GLU A 234 17.43 -1.28 -8.27
CA GLU A 234 18.73 -1.65 -8.84
C GLU A 234 18.78 -3.09 -9.38
N GLY A 235 17.70 -3.54 -10.02
CA GLY A 235 17.57 -4.88 -10.61
C GLY A 235 17.15 -5.98 -9.64
N ASN A 236 17.06 -5.72 -8.35
CA ASN A 236 16.60 -6.68 -7.34
C ASN A 236 15.14 -6.45 -6.97
N VAL A 237 14.39 -7.54 -6.73
CA VAL A 237 13.02 -7.45 -6.21
C VAL A 237 13.09 -7.13 -4.71
N VAL A 238 12.66 -5.92 -4.34
CA VAL A 238 12.70 -5.45 -2.94
C VAL A 238 11.33 -5.46 -2.28
N ALA A 239 10.28 -5.50 -3.08
CA ALA A 239 8.90 -5.49 -2.64
C ALA A 239 8.00 -6.05 -3.76
N PHE A 240 6.74 -6.27 -3.47
CA PHE A 240 5.70 -6.46 -4.48
C PHE A 240 4.42 -5.77 -4.05
N MET A 241 3.62 -5.36 -5.02
CA MET A 241 2.31 -4.82 -4.76
C MET A 241 1.24 -5.64 -5.48
N GLY A 242 0.05 -5.70 -4.93
CA GLY A 242 -1.01 -6.47 -5.52
C GLY A 242 -2.41 -5.96 -5.21
N ILE A 243 -3.37 -6.57 -5.91
CA ILE A 243 -4.79 -6.37 -5.73
C ILE A 243 -5.49 -7.72 -5.59
N GLY A 244 -6.28 -7.87 -4.53
CA GLY A 244 -7.10 -9.05 -4.28
C GLY A 244 -8.54 -8.86 -4.76
N ASN A 245 -9.11 -9.91 -5.30
CA ASN A 245 -10.49 -10.03 -5.77
C ASN A 245 -10.93 -8.95 -6.79
N PRO A 246 -10.09 -8.58 -7.79
CA PRO A 246 -10.57 -7.73 -8.86
C PRO A 246 -11.57 -8.49 -9.73
N PRO A 247 -12.62 -7.83 -10.30
CA PRO A 247 -13.54 -8.48 -11.23
C PRO A 247 -12.81 -9.04 -12.46
N LEU A 248 -13.27 -10.19 -13.00
CA LEU A 248 -12.63 -10.86 -14.15
C LEU A 248 -12.43 -9.94 -15.37
N LEU A 249 -13.41 -9.05 -15.65
CA LEU A 249 -13.29 -8.08 -16.73
C LEU A 249 -12.16 -7.08 -16.51
N THR A 250 -11.86 -6.76 -15.24
CA THR A 250 -10.81 -5.83 -14.87
C THR A 250 -9.40 -6.44 -15.02
N LEU A 251 -9.28 -7.76 -14.88
CA LEU A 251 -8.00 -8.47 -15.01
C LEU A 251 -7.27 -8.17 -16.33
N LYS A 252 -8.03 -7.93 -17.42
CA LYS A 252 -7.46 -7.69 -18.76
C LYS A 252 -6.60 -6.40 -18.85
N TYR A 253 -6.89 -5.39 -18.03
CA TYR A 253 -6.19 -4.10 -18.07
C TYR A 253 -5.57 -3.70 -16.71
N ALA A 254 -5.89 -4.41 -15.65
CA ALA A 254 -5.39 -4.13 -14.32
C ALA A 254 -3.85 -4.16 -14.24
N LEU A 255 -3.24 -5.10 -14.97
CA LEU A 255 -1.78 -5.26 -14.99
C LEU A 255 -1.08 -3.98 -15.46
N SER A 256 -1.52 -3.39 -16.59
CA SER A 256 -0.92 -2.15 -17.12
C SER A 256 -1.06 -0.97 -16.14
N ILE A 257 -2.19 -0.87 -15.44
CA ILE A 257 -2.41 0.16 -14.44
C ILE A 257 -1.49 -0.06 -13.24
N LEU A 258 -1.41 -1.29 -12.74
CA LEU A 258 -0.52 -1.64 -11.63
C LEU A 258 0.94 -1.35 -11.99
N GLU A 259 1.40 -1.68 -13.21
CA GLU A 259 2.77 -1.39 -13.66
C GLU A 259 3.08 0.11 -13.68
N ILE A 260 2.18 0.95 -14.23
CA ILE A 260 2.34 2.40 -14.26
C ILE A 260 2.35 2.97 -12.82
N MET A 261 1.37 2.61 -12.02
CA MET A 261 1.25 3.08 -10.64
C MET A 261 2.35 2.53 -9.75
N GLY A 262 2.78 1.29 -10.00
CA GLY A 262 3.91 0.65 -9.33
C GLY A 262 5.21 1.43 -9.53
N ALA A 263 5.49 1.89 -10.74
CA ALA A 263 6.66 2.72 -11.01
C ALA A 263 6.65 4.03 -10.21
N PHE A 264 5.48 4.64 -10.00
CA PHE A 264 5.33 5.83 -9.17
C PHE A 264 5.51 5.49 -7.68
N ILE A 265 4.89 4.42 -7.19
CA ILE A 265 5.01 3.93 -5.81
C ILE A 265 6.47 3.61 -5.47
N ILE A 266 7.23 3.00 -6.40
CA ILE A 266 8.68 2.77 -6.23
C ILE A 266 9.41 4.07 -5.90
N SER A 267 9.12 5.14 -6.64
CA SER A 267 9.73 6.46 -6.41
C SER A 267 9.40 7.00 -5.01
N CYS A 268 8.16 6.81 -4.56
CA CYS A 268 7.73 7.20 -3.21
C CYS A 268 8.43 6.37 -2.13
N ILE A 269 8.54 5.05 -2.30
CA ILE A 269 9.28 4.16 -1.37
C ILE A 269 10.76 4.57 -1.28
N LYS A 270 11.42 4.83 -2.42
CA LYS A 270 12.80 5.32 -2.44
C LYS A 270 12.95 6.65 -1.70
N ARG A 271 12.06 7.61 -1.97
CA ARG A 271 12.04 8.90 -1.26
C ARG A 271 11.86 8.71 0.24
N ARG A 272 10.89 7.89 0.69
CA ARG A 272 10.68 7.56 2.10
C ARG A 272 11.94 6.98 2.74
N ASN A 273 12.56 5.98 2.10
CA ASN A 273 13.75 5.33 2.62
C ASN A 273 14.95 6.30 2.70
N THR A 274 15.07 7.22 1.71
CA THR A 274 16.09 8.27 1.73
C THR A 274 15.87 9.25 2.87
N ILE A 275 14.64 9.71 3.09
CA ILE A 275 14.30 10.59 4.21
C ILE A 275 14.63 9.91 5.54
N ARG A 276 14.15 8.67 5.76
CA ARG A 276 14.45 7.90 6.99
C ARG A 276 15.96 7.70 7.21
N LYS A 277 16.72 7.47 6.12
CA LYS A 277 18.18 7.36 6.21
C LYS A 277 18.82 8.68 6.60
N LEU A 278 18.39 9.80 6.03
CA LEU A 278 18.87 11.14 6.38
C LEU A 278 18.51 11.50 7.84
N GLU A 279 17.29 11.21 8.27
CA GLU A 279 16.85 11.39 9.65
C GLU A 279 17.72 10.56 10.61
N ASN A 280 17.93 9.28 10.33
CA ASN A 280 18.80 8.44 11.15
C ASN A 280 20.23 8.96 11.20
N MET A 281 20.79 9.40 10.07
CA MET A 281 22.13 10.02 10.04
C MET A 281 22.18 11.36 10.77
N SER A 282 21.08 12.11 10.80
CA SER A 282 20.98 13.41 11.45
C SER A 282 20.73 13.32 12.96
N TYR A 283 19.99 12.31 13.44
CA TYR A 283 19.54 12.21 14.83
C TYR A 283 20.13 11.02 15.61
N LYS A 284 20.82 10.09 14.96
CA LYS A 284 21.42 8.92 15.61
C LYS A 284 22.96 9.03 15.65
N ASP A 285 23.57 8.51 16.71
CA ASP A 285 25.03 8.33 16.81
C ASP A 285 25.44 7.06 16.04
N ALA A 286 26.45 7.18 15.19
CA ALA A 286 26.87 6.11 14.29
C ALA A 286 27.42 4.85 15.00
N LEU A 287 28.01 4.99 16.20
CA LEU A 287 28.57 3.87 16.95
C LEU A 287 27.52 3.19 17.84
N THR A 288 26.75 4.01 18.58
CA THR A 288 25.85 3.49 19.62
C THR A 288 24.40 3.36 19.20
N ASN A 289 24.03 3.94 18.05
CA ASN A 289 22.66 3.97 17.49
C ASN A 289 21.59 4.60 18.41
N ILE A 290 21.96 5.22 19.53
CA ILE A 290 21.07 6.07 20.34
C ILE A 290 20.98 7.48 19.76
N GLY A 291 20.18 8.36 20.36
CA GLY A 291 20.11 9.77 19.97
C GLY A 291 21.49 10.46 20.04
N ASN A 292 21.82 11.28 19.05
CA ASN A 292 22.99 12.13 19.04
C ASN A 292 22.69 13.53 19.61
N ARG A 293 23.64 14.47 19.52
CA ARG A 293 23.49 15.84 20.01
C ARG A 293 22.31 16.60 19.35
N PHE A 294 22.01 16.33 18.07
CA PHE A 294 20.85 16.93 17.39
C PHE A 294 19.53 16.39 17.93
N ALA A 295 19.47 15.07 18.17
CA ALA A 295 18.31 14.44 18.79
C ALA A 295 18.07 14.97 20.20
N MET A 296 19.13 15.17 20.97
CA MET A 296 19.06 15.80 22.30
C MET A 296 18.48 17.21 22.23
N SER A 297 18.99 18.07 21.32
CA SER A 297 18.46 19.43 21.16
C SER A 297 16.98 19.43 20.79
N ALA A 298 16.56 18.59 19.82
CA ALA A 298 15.16 18.46 19.45
C ALA A 298 14.27 17.93 20.59
N CYS A 299 14.79 17.04 21.43
CA CYS A 299 14.10 16.56 22.63
C CYS A 299 13.89 17.72 23.62
N VAL A 300 14.92 18.52 23.88
CA VAL A 300 14.86 19.67 24.81
C VAL A 300 13.86 20.73 24.36
N ASP A 301 13.82 21.03 23.07
CA ASP A 301 12.88 22.01 22.48
C ASP A 301 11.41 21.64 22.69
N ASN A 302 11.10 20.34 22.84
CA ASN A 302 9.77 19.82 23.05
C ASN A 302 9.39 19.53 24.51
N ILE A 303 10.27 19.85 25.49
CA ILE A 303 9.97 19.61 26.91
C ILE A 303 8.90 20.59 27.42
N ASP A 304 7.83 20.04 28.01
CA ASP A 304 6.87 20.86 28.76
C ASP A 304 7.54 21.42 30.03
N LYS A 305 7.65 22.75 30.10
CA LYS A 305 8.32 23.44 31.20
C LYS A 305 7.68 23.25 32.58
N LYS A 306 6.46 22.74 32.63
CA LYS A 306 5.71 22.51 33.88
C LYS A 306 5.91 21.12 34.49
N GLN A 307 6.56 20.21 33.75
CA GLN A 307 6.76 18.84 34.24
C GLN A 307 8.07 18.68 34.99
N SER A 308 8.12 17.67 35.87
CA SER A 308 9.34 17.29 36.54
C SER A 308 10.34 16.66 35.56
N ILE A 309 11.61 16.90 35.80
CA ILE A 309 12.71 16.47 34.94
C ILE A 309 13.92 16.04 35.74
N GLY A 310 14.53 14.92 35.31
CA GLY A 310 15.85 14.46 35.76
C GLY A 310 16.82 14.53 34.59
N VAL A 311 18.01 15.07 34.85
CA VAL A 311 19.12 15.13 33.90
C VAL A 311 20.33 14.41 34.51
N VAL A 312 20.95 13.51 33.75
CA VAL A 312 22.18 12.82 34.15
C VAL A 312 23.22 13.04 33.06
N TYR A 313 24.29 13.77 33.39
CA TYR A 313 25.43 13.94 32.51
C TYR A 313 26.49 12.88 32.87
N CYS A 314 26.91 12.09 31.90
CA CYS A 314 27.85 11.00 32.10
C CYS A 314 29.07 11.14 31.18
N ASP A 315 30.24 10.75 31.68
CA ASP A 315 31.51 10.71 30.95
C ASP A 315 32.21 9.36 31.22
N VAL A 316 32.54 8.64 30.13
CA VAL A 316 33.19 7.32 30.24
C VAL A 316 34.64 7.49 30.64
N THR A 317 34.97 7.09 31.87
CA THR A 317 36.31 7.25 32.42
C THR A 317 37.27 6.19 31.87
N GLY A 318 38.52 6.63 31.56
CA GLY A 318 39.58 5.75 31.11
C GLY A 318 39.58 5.40 29.61
N LEU A 319 38.67 5.96 28.78
CA LEU A 319 38.62 5.70 27.36
C LEU A 319 39.95 5.93 26.64
N LYS A 320 40.65 7.06 26.96
CA LYS A 320 41.95 7.36 26.36
C LYS A 320 42.99 6.29 26.70
N TYR A 321 43.02 5.82 27.92
CA TYR A 321 43.96 4.76 28.35
C TYR A 321 43.68 3.45 27.59
N VAL A 322 42.40 3.07 27.42
CA VAL A 322 42.00 1.88 26.66
C VAL A 322 42.41 2.03 25.19
N ASN A 323 42.15 3.17 24.57
CA ASN A 323 42.54 3.44 23.19
C ASN A 323 44.07 3.35 23.00
N ASP A 324 44.84 3.98 23.90
CA ASP A 324 46.32 4.04 23.83
C ASP A 324 46.95 2.64 24.07
N THR A 325 46.35 1.78 24.87
CA THR A 325 46.89 0.46 25.24
C THR A 325 46.34 -0.72 24.46
N MET A 326 45.05 -0.67 24.05
CA MET A 326 44.34 -1.80 23.47
C MET A 326 43.72 -1.49 22.08
N GLY A 327 43.92 -0.25 21.59
CA GLY A 327 43.43 0.21 20.29
C GLY A 327 42.00 0.72 20.32
N HIS A 328 41.63 1.41 19.23
CA HIS A 328 40.31 2.06 19.08
C HIS A 328 39.11 1.09 19.14
N GLU A 329 39.25 -0.12 18.64
CA GLU A 329 38.16 -1.12 18.73
C GLU A 329 37.84 -1.50 20.19
N ALA A 330 38.83 -1.49 21.08
CA ALA A 330 38.60 -1.73 22.51
C ALA A 330 37.89 -0.53 23.15
N GLY A 331 38.25 0.69 22.73
CA GLY A 331 37.56 1.91 23.15
C GLY A 331 36.10 1.96 22.67
N ASP A 332 35.85 1.57 21.43
CA ASP A 332 34.47 1.47 20.89
C ASP A 332 33.63 0.47 21.70
N ARG A 333 34.19 -0.69 22.04
CA ARG A 333 33.52 -1.66 22.93
C ARG A 333 33.23 -1.09 24.32
N LEU A 334 34.11 -0.30 24.87
CA LEU A 334 33.89 0.37 26.14
C LEU A 334 32.75 1.38 26.08
N ILE A 335 32.67 2.16 25.00
CA ILE A 335 31.57 3.10 24.73
C ILE A 335 30.26 2.34 24.58
N LEU A 336 30.23 1.24 23.81
CA LEU A 336 29.02 0.42 23.61
C LEU A 336 28.55 -0.20 24.94
N ASN A 337 29.43 -0.68 25.77
CA ASN A 337 29.10 -1.21 27.09
C ASN A 337 28.55 -0.11 28.04
N ALA A 338 29.11 1.08 27.98
CA ALA A 338 28.62 2.23 28.74
C ALA A 338 27.20 2.63 28.27
N CYS A 339 27.01 2.69 26.96
CA CYS A 339 25.71 2.91 26.34
C CYS A 339 24.68 1.87 26.81
N ALA A 340 25.03 0.59 26.76
CA ALA A 340 24.16 -0.50 27.21
C ALA A 340 23.77 -0.39 28.70
N CYS A 341 24.68 0.03 29.57
CA CYS A 341 24.36 0.29 30.99
C CYS A 341 23.28 1.40 31.12
N LEU A 342 23.43 2.48 30.35
CA LEU A 342 22.50 3.59 30.39
C LEU A 342 21.13 3.24 29.80
N THR A 343 21.11 2.56 28.64
CA THR A 343 19.85 2.20 27.96
C THR A 343 19.06 1.14 28.70
N ASP A 344 19.72 0.19 29.37
CA ASP A 344 19.04 -0.84 30.16
C ASP A 344 18.30 -0.24 31.37
N VAL A 345 18.83 0.85 31.95
CA VAL A 345 18.23 1.50 33.12
C VAL A 345 17.22 2.57 32.74
N PHE A 346 17.54 3.41 31.74
CA PHE A 346 16.73 4.59 31.41
C PHE A 346 15.85 4.44 30.16
N GLY A 347 16.12 3.44 29.29
CA GLY A 347 15.51 3.28 27.97
C GLY A 347 16.24 4.06 26.88
N GLU A 348 16.25 3.53 25.66
CA GLU A 348 16.99 4.11 24.51
C GLU A 348 16.57 5.54 24.16
N ASP A 349 15.28 5.86 24.27
CA ASP A 349 14.72 7.17 23.90
C ASP A 349 15.13 8.32 24.82
N ARG A 350 15.72 8.01 25.98
CA ARG A 350 16.12 8.98 27.00
C ARG A 350 17.63 9.21 27.05
N VAL A 351 18.40 8.41 26.31
CA VAL A 351 19.86 8.42 26.33
C VAL A 351 20.40 9.00 25.04
N PHE A 352 21.28 9.99 25.17
CA PHE A 352 21.89 10.70 24.05
C PHE A 352 23.42 10.65 24.17
N ARG A 353 24.11 10.39 23.06
CA ARG A 353 25.59 10.58 22.99
C ARG A 353 25.88 11.94 22.43
N ILE A 354 26.48 12.83 23.24
CA ILE A 354 26.67 14.24 22.90
C ILE A 354 28.12 14.59 22.56
N GLY A 355 29.05 13.69 22.87
CA GLY A 355 30.49 13.80 22.60
C GLY A 355 31.13 12.43 22.42
N GLY A 356 32.48 12.39 22.34
CA GLY A 356 33.24 11.15 22.16
C GLY A 356 32.97 10.10 23.25
N ASP A 357 33.09 10.51 24.49
CA ASP A 357 32.92 9.74 25.74
C ASP A 357 31.75 10.26 26.62
N GLU A 358 30.99 11.24 26.12
CA GLU A 358 29.96 11.94 26.87
C GLU A 358 28.55 11.48 26.48
N PHE A 359 27.76 11.18 27.50
CA PHE A 359 26.36 10.82 27.39
C PHE A 359 25.48 11.75 28.22
N LEU A 360 24.28 12.00 27.76
CA LEU A 360 23.23 12.73 28.48
C LEU A 360 22.00 11.88 28.59
N VAL A 361 21.42 11.78 29.78
CA VAL A 361 20.09 11.16 30.01
C VAL A 361 19.12 12.25 30.40
N ILE A 362 17.96 12.25 29.74
CA ILE A 362 16.85 13.19 29.99
C ILE A 362 15.59 12.37 30.35
N CYS A 363 15.17 12.49 31.60
CA CYS A 363 13.96 11.82 32.11
C CYS A 363 12.89 12.86 32.41
N THR A 364 11.85 12.93 31.59
CA THR A 364 10.68 13.77 31.83
C THR A 364 9.64 13.04 32.67
N GLN A 365 8.82 13.78 33.46
CA GLN A 365 7.76 13.24 34.29
C GLN A 365 8.27 12.19 35.30
N ILE A 366 9.46 12.39 35.85
CA ILE A 366 10.06 11.51 36.85
C ILE A 366 10.09 12.19 38.20
N ASP A 367 9.80 11.46 39.27
CA ASP A 367 10.03 11.93 40.62
C ASP A 367 11.50 11.71 41.07
N GLU A 368 11.93 12.48 42.04
CA GLU A 368 13.32 12.47 42.51
C GLU A 368 13.75 11.10 43.06
N ASN A 369 12.85 10.41 43.79
CA ASN A 369 13.16 9.10 44.38
C ASN A 369 13.37 8.04 43.31
N THR A 370 12.56 8.07 42.26
CA THR A 370 12.70 7.15 41.12
C THR A 370 14.01 7.42 40.36
N LEU A 371 14.36 8.69 40.16
CA LEU A 371 15.68 9.03 39.56
C LEU A 371 16.82 8.51 40.39
N ILE A 372 16.82 8.72 41.72
CA ILE A 372 17.85 8.21 42.64
C ILE A 372 17.93 6.68 42.58
N LYS A 373 16.80 5.98 42.49
CA LYS A 373 16.77 4.53 42.33
C LYS A 373 17.45 4.09 41.04
N HIS A 374 17.14 4.74 39.91
CA HIS A 374 17.76 4.46 38.61
C HIS A 374 19.31 4.72 38.68
N ILE A 375 19.75 5.77 39.35
CA ILE A 375 21.18 6.02 39.53
C ILE A 375 21.86 4.92 40.38
N THR A 376 21.17 4.39 41.36
CA THR A 376 21.72 3.28 42.18
C THR A 376 21.84 2.02 41.33
N GLU A 377 20.80 1.69 40.55
CA GLU A 377 20.78 0.57 39.61
C GLU A 377 21.87 0.70 38.54
N LEU A 378 22.06 1.91 37.99
CA LEU A 378 23.13 2.19 37.03
C LEU A 378 24.51 1.88 37.65
N LYS A 379 24.76 2.32 38.87
CA LYS A 379 26.04 2.06 39.55
C LYS A 379 26.31 0.57 39.78
N GLU A 380 25.29 -0.21 40.10
CA GLU A 380 25.38 -1.67 40.23
C GLU A 380 25.70 -2.34 38.89
N LEU A 381 25.00 -1.96 37.85
CA LEU A 381 25.19 -2.49 36.51
C LEU A 381 26.58 -2.11 35.92
N MET A 382 27.03 -0.89 36.15
CA MET A 382 28.39 -0.45 35.78
C MET A 382 29.45 -1.32 36.45
N LYS A 383 29.28 -1.65 37.73
CA LYS A 383 30.20 -2.52 38.46
C LYS A 383 30.21 -3.95 37.92
N GLU A 384 29.04 -4.48 37.63
CA GLU A 384 28.86 -5.81 37.05
C GLU A 384 29.54 -5.93 35.67
N ARG A 385 29.35 -4.92 34.80
CA ARG A 385 29.93 -4.90 33.45
C ARG A 385 31.36 -4.34 33.37
N SER A 386 31.94 -4.02 34.49
CA SER A 386 33.29 -3.42 34.56
C SER A 386 33.43 -2.11 33.75
N VAL A 387 32.36 -1.32 33.70
CA VAL A 387 32.32 0.00 33.06
C VAL A 387 32.46 1.07 34.13
N ASN A 388 33.27 2.09 33.87
CA ASN A 388 33.39 3.25 34.75
C ASN A 388 32.92 4.51 34.02
N MET A 389 31.95 5.19 34.60
CA MET A 389 31.47 6.50 34.15
C MET A 389 31.42 7.45 35.38
N ALA A 390 31.83 8.66 35.18
CA ALA A 390 31.53 9.75 36.12
C ALA A 390 30.12 10.28 35.78
N ALA A 391 29.32 10.57 36.80
CA ALA A 391 27.94 11.00 36.63
C ALA A 391 27.58 12.22 37.48
N GLY A 392 27.01 13.23 36.86
CA GLY A 392 26.37 14.37 37.52
C GLY A 392 24.88 14.36 37.36
N VAL A 393 24.16 14.39 38.48
CA VAL A 393 22.70 14.20 38.52
C VAL A 393 22.00 15.44 39.01
N ILE A 394 20.99 15.88 38.32
CA ILE A 394 20.10 17.00 38.68
C ILE A 394 18.67 16.57 38.55
N TRP A 395 17.85 16.95 39.49
CA TRP A 395 16.39 16.84 39.41
C TRP A 395 15.75 18.20 39.70
N ARG A 396 14.66 18.50 39.02
CA ARG A 396 13.83 19.68 39.23
C ARG A 396 12.34 19.32 39.07
N GLU A 397 11.51 19.94 39.87
CA GLU A 397 10.05 19.80 39.79
C GLU A 397 9.47 20.41 38.48
N ASN A 398 10.21 21.36 37.90
CA ASN A 398 9.88 22.03 36.65
C ASN A 398 11.14 22.59 35.97
N VAL A 399 11.03 23.08 34.73
CA VAL A 399 12.15 23.62 33.93
C VAL A 399 12.04 25.14 33.75
N ILE A 400 11.50 25.85 34.76
CA ILE A 400 11.27 27.31 34.67
C ILE A 400 12.58 28.09 34.53
N THR A 401 13.66 27.65 35.19
CA THR A 401 14.97 28.27 35.13
C THR A 401 15.74 28.01 33.80
N GLY A 402 15.20 27.17 32.96
CA GLY A 402 15.78 26.78 31.67
C GLY A 402 16.63 25.50 31.77
N PHE A 403 16.60 24.74 30.67
CA PHE A 403 17.32 23.45 30.57
C PHE A 403 18.85 23.64 30.58
N ASP A 404 19.35 24.72 30.00
CA ASP A 404 20.79 25.02 29.91
C ASP A 404 21.46 25.17 31.30
N GLU A 405 20.73 25.70 32.27
CA GLU A 405 21.21 25.82 33.65
C GLU A 405 21.35 24.42 34.28
N MET A 406 20.36 23.56 34.08
CA MET A 406 20.39 22.17 34.56
C MET A 406 21.52 21.38 33.90
N LEU A 407 21.74 21.57 32.61
CA LEU A 407 22.78 20.92 31.85
C LEU A 407 24.16 21.31 32.42
N ARG A 408 24.40 22.60 32.59
CA ARG A 408 25.65 23.11 33.17
C ARG A 408 25.88 22.58 34.59
N GLU A 409 24.89 22.61 35.45
CA GLU A 409 24.99 22.12 36.82
C GLU A 409 25.24 20.60 36.86
N SER A 410 24.62 19.83 35.97
CA SER A 410 24.87 18.38 35.87
C SER A 410 26.29 18.09 35.37
N GLU A 411 26.79 18.88 34.41
CA GLU A 411 28.18 18.78 33.94
C GLU A 411 29.20 19.10 35.04
N GLU A 412 28.98 20.18 35.82
CA GLU A 412 29.83 20.54 36.97
C GLU A 412 29.91 19.41 38.00
N ARG A 413 28.77 18.78 38.31
CA ARG A 413 28.71 17.62 39.22
C ARG A 413 29.43 16.40 38.65
N MET A 414 29.32 16.14 37.37
CA MET A 414 30.05 15.07 36.70
C MET A 414 31.57 15.30 36.77
N TYR A 415 32.03 16.52 36.54
CA TYR A 415 33.45 16.83 36.69
C TYR A 415 33.96 16.65 38.13
N ALA A 416 33.16 16.97 39.14
CA ALA A 416 33.51 16.73 40.54
C ALA A 416 33.61 15.21 40.84
N ASP A 417 32.67 14.41 40.37
CA ASP A 417 32.68 12.96 40.48
C ASP A 417 33.87 12.34 39.75
N LYS A 418 34.18 12.81 38.54
CA LYS A 418 35.36 12.41 37.76
C LYS A 418 36.67 12.71 38.47
N ALA A 419 36.80 13.89 39.12
CA ALA A 419 37.96 14.26 39.87
C ALA A 419 38.17 13.38 41.11
N GLN A 420 37.10 13.04 41.81
CA GLN A 420 37.13 12.11 42.94
C GLN A 420 37.59 10.71 42.52
N TYR A 421 37.04 10.16 41.43
CA TYR A 421 37.45 8.86 40.87
C TYR A 421 38.96 8.77 40.61
N TYR A 422 39.59 9.80 39.96
CA TYR A 422 41.02 9.80 39.69
C TYR A 422 41.87 9.94 40.95
N LYS A 423 41.37 10.70 41.93
CA LYS A 423 42.07 10.84 43.24
C LYS A 423 42.11 9.52 44.01
N GLU A 424 41.02 8.77 44.00
CA GLU A 424 40.94 7.47 44.67
C GLU A 424 41.80 6.40 43.99
N LYS A 425 41.97 6.47 42.67
CA LYS A 425 42.86 5.55 41.92
C LYS A 425 44.33 5.96 41.87
N GLY A 426 44.70 7.08 42.48
CA GLY A 426 46.11 7.54 42.53
C GLY A 426 46.70 7.90 41.16
N VAL A 427 45.88 8.21 40.17
CA VAL A 427 46.29 8.57 38.81
C VAL A 427 46.30 10.09 38.69
N GLU A 428 47.49 10.72 38.62
CA GLU A 428 47.61 12.16 38.38
C GLU A 428 47.06 12.53 36.99
N ARG A 429 46.10 13.46 36.98
CA ARG A 429 45.57 14.06 35.76
C ARG A 429 46.69 14.87 35.06
N ARG A 430 47.25 14.38 33.95
CA ARG A 430 48.13 15.23 33.12
C ARG A 430 47.32 16.44 32.67
N LYS A 431 47.68 17.65 33.16
CA LYS A 431 47.07 18.92 32.73
C LYS A 431 47.17 19.02 31.21
N GLY A 432 46.02 18.95 30.51
CA GLY A 432 45.94 19.27 29.10
C GLY A 432 46.41 20.72 28.91
N ARG A 433 47.27 20.95 27.95
CA ARG A 433 47.68 22.30 27.53
C ARG A 433 46.46 23.05 27.03
N ALA A 434 46.26 24.27 27.49
CA ALA A 434 45.36 25.31 27.03
C ALA A 434 45.49 25.55 25.52
#